data_2f3445cfd791f60b8b03b3862c6a0b59
#
_entry.id   2f3445cfd791f60b8b03b3862c6a0b59
#
_cell.length_a   1.000
_cell.length_b   1.000
_cell.length_c   1.000
_cell.angle_alpha   90.00
_cell.angle_beta   90.00
_cell.angle_gamma   90.00
#
_symmetry.space_group_name_H-M   'P 1'
#
loop_
_entity.id
_entity.type
_entity.pdbx_description
1 polymer ?
#
loop_
_entity_poly.entity_id
_entity_poly.type
_entity_poly.pdbx_seq_one_letter_code
_entity_poly.pdbx_strand_id
1 'polypeptide(L)'
;MEIKNLMLFRLGLLILALNGVSSATLSPTGINYEVVALMAIKLNLRDPYNVLENWDSNSVDPCSWRMVTCTADGYVSALGLPSQSLSGTLSTSIGNLSYLQSVLLQNNAISGSIPATIGKLEKLGTLDLSNNTFSGEIPASLGDLKNLNYLRLNNNSLTGACPESLSKIGGLSLVDLSFNNLSGSLPKISARTFKVVGNPLICGPKASNNCSAFFPEPLSLPPDGLKAQSDSGSKGHHVAVAFGASFGAAFFIILFMGLLVWWRYRRNQQIFFDVNEQYVLEVCLGHLKRYTFKELRAATDHFNSKNILGRGGFGIVYKGLLSDGTLVAVKRLKDYNIAGGEIQFQTEVETISLAVHRNLLRLSGFCTTENERLLVYPYMPNGSVASRLRDNIHGRPALDWTRRKRISLGTARGLVYLHEQCDPKIIHRDVKAANILLDEDFEAVVGDFGLAKLLDHRDSHVTTAVRGTAGHIAPEYLSTGQSSEKTDVFGFGILLLELITGQKALDFGRAANQKGVMLDWVKKLHQDGKLSLLVDKDLKGNFDRIELEEMVQVALLCTQFNPLHRPRMSEVLRMLEGDGLAEKWEASQMIKTPKLRSCDNDNPPQRYSDFIEESSLVLEAMELSGPR
;
A
#
# COMPACT_ATOMS: atom_id res chain seq x y z
N MET A 1 -60.78 9.11 -39.89
CA MET A 1 -59.35 9.08 -40.36
C MET A 1 -58.47 10.07 -39.63
N GLU A 2 -59.04 11.10 -39.00
CA GLU A 2 -58.28 12.13 -38.24
C GLU A 2 -57.79 11.71 -36.87
N ILE A 3 -58.47 10.83 -36.17
CA ILE A 3 -58.06 10.39 -34.79
C ILE A 3 -56.82 9.49 -34.79
N LYS A 4 -56.58 8.71 -35.86
CA LYS A 4 -55.37 7.88 -35.99
C LYS A 4 -54.11 8.72 -36.27
N ASN A 5 -54.26 9.83 -37.01
CA ASN A 5 -53.13 10.72 -37.28
C ASN A 5 -52.72 11.54 -36.06
N LEU A 6 -53.67 11.90 -35.18
CA LEU A 6 -53.37 12.59 -33.92
C LEU A 6 -52.65 11.69 -32.89
N MET A 7 -52.99 10.38 -32.86
CA MET A 7 -52.29 9.40 -32.01
C MET A 7 -50.88 9.12 -32.52
N LEU A 8 -50.66 9.00 -33.81
CA LEU A 8 -49.33 8.82 -34.41
C LEU A 8 -48.45 10.06 -34.21
N PHE A 9 -49.02 11.28 -34.28
CA PHE A 9 -48.28 12.50 -34.01
C PHE A 9 -47.90 12.66 -32.54
N ARG A 10 -48.77 12.26 -31.60
CA ARG A 10 -48.46 12.22 -30.16
C ARG A 10 -47.47 11.12 -29.80
N LEU A 11 -47.53 9.96 -30.47
CA LEU A 11 -46.55 8.89 -30.29
C LEU A 11 -45.17 9.28 -30.87
N GLY A 12 -45.13 9.99 -31.99
CA GLY A 12 -43.91 10.55 -32.56
C GLY A 12 -43.26 11.63 -31.69
N LEU A 13 -44.06 12.49 -31.04
CA LEU A 13 -43.59 13.48 -30.07
C LEU A 13 -43.11 12.84 -28.77
N LEU A 14 -43.72 11.70 -28.33
CA LEU A 14 -43.27 10.95 -27.16
C LEU A 14 -41.97 10.19 -27.43
N ILE A 15 -41.78 9.68 -28.66
CA ILE A 15 -40.52 9.02 -29.07
C ILE A 15 -39.40 10.05 -29.24
N LEU A 16 -39.70 11.27 -29.70
CA LEU A 16 -38.73 12.37 -29.73
C LEU A 16 -38.38 12.91 -28.34
N ALA A 17 -39.30 12.83 -27.39
CA ALA A 17 -39.03 13.19 -25.98
C ALA A 17 -38.26 12.11 -25.20
N LEU A 18 -38.29 10.84 -25.66
CA LEU A 18 -37.50 9.73 -25.05
C LEU A 18 -36.10 9.60 -25.66
N ASN A 19 -35.81 10.25 -26.77
CA ASN A 19 -34.49 10.39 -27.37
C ASN A 19 -33.81 11.70 -27.02
N GLY A 20 -34.08 12.24 -25.84
CA GLY A 20 -33.33 13.32 -25.22
C GLY A 20 -31.96 12.79 -24.74
N VAL A 21 -31.13 12.32 -25.66
CA VAL A 21 -29.69 12.19 -25.47
C VAL A 21 -29.18 13.60 -25.23
N SER A 22 -28.61 13.83 -24.07
CA SER A 22 -28.07 15.09 -23.60
C SER A 22 -27.07 15.66 -24.61
N SER A 23 -27.55 16.60 -25.42
CA SER A 23 -26.76 17.34 -26.42
C SER A 23 -25.86 18.42 -25.79
N ALA A 24 -25.63 18.39 -24.50
CA ALA A 24 -24.84 19.40 -23.77
C ALA A 24 -23.33 19.30 -23.98
N THR A 25 -22.81 18.15 -24.45
CA THR A 25 -21.38 17.93 -24.69
C THR A 25 -20.92 18.34 -26.09
N LEU A 26 -21.84 18.51 -27.06
CA LEU A 26 -21.48 18.83 -28.41
C LEU A 26 -21.61 20.33 -28.67
N SER A 27 -20.62 20.90 -29.38
CA SER A 27 -20.73 22.25 -29.96
C SER A 27 -21.80 22.26 -31.07
N PRO A 28 -22.26 23.44 -31.50
CA PRO A 28 -23.13 23.57 -32.69
C PRO A 28 -22.54 22.94 -33.96
N THR A 29 -21.23 22.67 -33.97
CA THR A 29 -20.50 22.01 -35.06
C THR A 29 -20.30 20.52 -34.85
N GLY A 30 -20.89 19.93 -33.78
CA GLY A 30 -20.80 18.49 -33.48
C GLY A 30 -19.51 18.04 -32.78
N ILE A 31 -18.70 18.98 -32.30
CA ILE A 31 -17.43 18.69 -31.61
C ILE A 31 -17.69 18.46 -30.11
N ASN A 32 -17.19 17.35 -29.56
CA ASN A 32 -17.22 17.08 -28.12
C ASN A 32 -16.15 17.90 -27.41
N TYR A 33 -16.56 18.82 -26.53
CA TYR A 33 -15.63 19.68 -25.79
C TYR A 33 -14.70 18.92 -24.83
N GLU A 34 -15.12 17.77 -24.28
CA GLU A 34 -14.30 16.95 -23.42
C GLU A 34 -13.19 16.23 -24.21
N VAL A 35 -13.49 15.78 -25.44
CA VAL A 35 -12.47 15.25 -26.36
C VAL A 35 -11.40 16.30 -26.64
N VAL A 36 -11.80 17.54 -26.92
CA VAL A 36 -10.85 18.65 -27.16
C VAL A 36 -9.98 18.91 -25.93
N ALA A 37 -10.59 18.90 -24.73
CA ALA A 37 -9.86 19.12 -23.49
C ALA A 37 -8.85 17.99 -23.20
N LEU A 38 -9.25 16.73 -23.37
CA LEU A 38 -8.39 15.56 -23.19
C LEU A 38 -7.26 15.53 -24.23
N MET A 39 -7.55 15.85 -25.50
CA MET A 39 -6.50 15.95 -26.52
C MET A 39 -5.50 17.07 -26.24
N ALA A 40 -5.94 18.21 -25.68
CA ALA A 40 -5.02 19.27 -25.24
C ALA A 40 -4.16 18.81 -24.06
N ILE A 41 -4.66 17.96 -23.17
CA ILE A 41 -3.86 17.32 -22.11
C ILE A 41 -2.83 16.37 -22.73
N LYS A 42 -3.26 15.48 -23.64
CA LYS A 42 -2.36 14.54 -24.35
C LYS A 42 -1.23 15.26 -25.06
N LEU A 43 -1.51 16.36 -25.75
CA LEU A 43 -0.52 17.13 -26.50
C LEU A 43 0.57 17.79 -25.62
N ASN A 44 0.23 18.13 -24.38
CA ASN A 44 1.17 18.74 -23.43
C ASN A 44 1.96 17.71 -22.63
N LEU A 45 1.55 16.43 -22.66
CA LEU A 45 2.24 15.32 -22.02
C LEU A 45 3.16 14.62 -23.03
N ARG A 46 4.30 14.16 -22.55
CA ARG A 46 5.15 13.22 -23.26
C ARG A 46 4.83 11.83 -22.74
N ASP A 47 4.43 10.97 -23.63
CA ASP A 47 4.01 9.60 -23.36
C ASP A 47 4.99 8.61 -24.01
N PRO A 48 6.08 8.20 -23.31
CA PRO A 48 7.12 7.36 -23.88
C PRO A 48 6.67 5.92 -24.16
N TYR A 49 5.57 5.49 -23.53
CA TYR A 49 5.05 4.11 -23.64
C TYR A 49 3.74 4.00 -24.42
N ASN A 50 3.31 5.10 -25.06
CA ASN A 50 2.07 5.15 -25.84
C ASN A 50 0.82 4.73 -25.04
N VAL A 51 0.77 5.05 -23.74
CA VAL A 51 -0.37 4.73 -22.87
C VAL A 51 -1.65 5.42 -23.33
N LEU A 52 -1.50 6.62 -23.92
CA LEU A 52 -2.57 7.46 -24.43
C LEU A 52 -2.81 7.23 -25.95
N GLU A 53 -2.32 6.14 -26.53
CA GLU A 53 -2.41 5.86 -27.97
C GLU A 53 -3.86 5.86 -28.44
N ASN A 54 -4.77 5.27 -27.69
CA ASN A 54 -6.19 5.17 -28.04
C ASN A 54 -7.01 6.46 -27.83
N TRP A 55 -6.37 7.56 -27.41
CA TRP A 55 -7.01 8.89 -27.38
C TRP A 55 -6.96 9.47 -28.79
N ASP A 56 -8.11 9.51 -29.44
CA ASP A 56 -8.24 9.95 -30.85
C ASP A 56 -9.10 11.20 -30.96
N SER A 57 -8.56 12.22 -31.63
CA SER A 57 -9.25 13.49 -31.91
C SER A 57 -10.52 13.35 -32.75
N ASN A 58 -10.66 12.25 -33.50
CA ASN A 58 -11.82 11.96 -34.32
C ASN A 58 -12.93 11.23 -33.55
N SER A 59 -12.67 10.83 -32.32
CA SER A 59 -13.66 10.17 -31.46
C SER A 59 -14.74 11.17 -31.03
N VAL A 60 -15.99 10.78 -31.09
CA VAL A 60 -17.13 11.55 -30.59
C VAL A 60 -17.30 11.36 -29.07
N ASP A 61 -16.84 10.23 -28.55
CA ASP A 61 -17.01 9.81 -27.15
C ASP A 61 -15.67 9.38 -26.54
N PRO A 62 -15.17 10.08 -25.50
CA PRO A 62 -13.92 9.72 -24.82
C PRO A 62 -14.09 8.61 -23.76
N CYS A 63 -15.32 8.13 -23.51
CA CYS A 63 -15.59 7.18 -22.42
C CYS A 63 -15.03 5.76 -22.68
N SER A 64 -14.68 5.46 -23.92
CA SER A 64 -13.97 4.23 -24.31
C SER A 64 -12.43 4.35 -24.20
N TRP A 65 -11.92 5.54 -23.90
CA TRP A 65 -10.49 5.76 -23.84
C TRP A 65 -9.87 5.20 -22.58
N ARG A 66 -8.66 4.68 -22.72
CA ARG A 66 -7.88 4.21 -21.57
C ARG A 66 -7.71 5.33 -20.55
N MET A 67 -7.80 5.00 -19.24
CA MET A 67 -7.58 5.93 -18.14
C MET A 67 -8.61 7.08 -18.03
N VAL A 68 -9.67 7.04 -18.82
CA VAL A 68 -10.82 7.95 -18.73
C VAL A 68 -12.02 7.18 -18.19
N THR A 69 -12.71 7.74 -17.21
CA THR A 69 -13.97 7.18 -16.68
C THR A 69 -15.06 8.22 -16.82
N CYS A 70 -16.25 7.78 -17.20
CA CYS A 70 -17.40 8.66 -17.39
C CYS A 70 -18.53 8.36 -16.40
N THR A 71 -19.41 9.35 -16.21
CA THR A 71 -20.71 9.16 -15.56
C THR A 71 -21.65 8.32 -16.43
N ALA A 72 -22.78 7.89 -15.87
CA ALA A 72 -23.83 7.21 -16.64
C ALA A 72 -24.38 8.07 -17.79
N ASP A 73 -24.28 9.40 -17.68
CA ASP A 73 -24.72 10.36 -18.69
C ASP A 73 -23.65 10.64 -19.75
N GLY A 74 -22.50 9.97 -19.72
CA GLY A 74 -21.44 10.09 -20.72
C GLY A 74 -20.48 11.27 -20.53
N TYR A 75 -20.42 11.91 -19.34
CA TYR A 75 -19.46 12.97 -19.02
C TYR A 75 -18.21 12.41 -18.34
N VAL A 76 -17.04 12.96 -18.64
CA VAL A 76 -15.77 12.55 -18.01
C VAL A 76 -15.79 12.88 -16.51
N SER A 77 -15.78 11.85 -15.68
CA SER A 77 -15.82 11.94 -14.22
C SER A 77 -14.48 11.66 -13.55
N ALA A 78 -13.59 10.87 -14.17
CA ALA A 78 -12.26 10.63 -13.64
C ALA A 78 -11.20 10.57 -14.74
N LEU A 79 -10.02 11.11 -14.39
CA LEU A 79 -8.80 11.01 -15.18
C LEU A 79 -7.73 10.32 -14.29
N GLY A 80 -7.45 9.05 -14.59
CA GLY A 80 -6.54 8.22 -13.79
C GLY A 80 -5.31 7.81 -14.57
N LEU A 81 -4.20 8.53 -14.44
CA LEU A 81 -2.92 8.29 -15.10
C LEU A 81 -1.77 8.04 -14.10
N PRO A 82 -1.97 7.24 -13.02
CA PRO A 82 -0.93 7.02 -12.03
C PRO A 82 0.20 6.15 -12.61
N SER A 83 1.45 6.48 -12.30
CA SER A 83 2.63 5.63 -12.58
C SER A 83 2.79 5.26 -14.07
N GLN A 84 2.48 6.19 -14.99
CA GLN A 84 2.57 5.96 -16.42
C GLN A 84 3.87 6.52 -17.05
N SER A 85 4.83 6.95 -16.23
CA SER A 85 6.08 7.60 -16.67
C SER A 85 5.87 8.80 -17.60
N LEU A 86 4.71 9.45 -17.48
CA LEU A 86 4.36 10.63 -18.23
C LEU A 86 5.22 11.82 -17.78
N SER A 87 5.64 12.66 -18.74
CA SER A 87 6.34 13.90 -18.47
C SER A 87 5.73 15.05 -19.26
N GLY A 88 6.29 16.25 -19.16
CA GLY A 88 5.72 17.44 -19.79
C GLY A 88 4.94 18.28 -18.80
N THR A 89 3.86 18.92 -19.20
CA THR A 89 3.09 19.83 -18.35
C THR A 89 1.60 19.54 -18.39
N LEU A 90 0.90 19.82 -17.29
CA LEU A 90 -0.54 19.65 -17.23
C LEU A 90 -1.23 20.83 -17.94
N SER A 91 -2.04 20.54 -18.96
CA SER A 91 -2.76 21.56 -19.73
C SER A 91 -3.80 22.29 -18.89
N THR A 92 -3.91 23.62 -19.10
CA THR A 92 -5.01 24.43 -18.53
C THR A 92 -6.39 24.00 -18.98
N SER A 93 -6.49 23.23 -20.07
CA SER A 93 -7.74 22.67 -20.58
C SER A 93 -8.39 21.66 -19.65
N ILE A 94 -7.67 21.17 -18.63
CA ILE A 94 -8.25 20.30 -17.60
C ILE A 94 -9.45 20.95 -16.91
N GLY A 95 -9.44 22.28 -16.73
CA GLY A 95 -10.56 23.03 -16.15
C GLY A 95 -11.84 23.06 -16.99
N ASN A 96 -11.82 22.52 -18.24
CA ASN A 96 -12.99 22.40 -19.10
C ASN A 96 -13.74 21.08 -18.89
N LEU A 97 -13.17 20.13 -18.13
CA LEU A 97 -13.81 18.86 -17.78
C LEU A 97 -14.67 19.03 -16.53
N SER A 98 -15.77 19.79 -16.64
CA SER A 98 -16.58 20.28 -15.51
C SER A 98 -17.22 19.19 -14.64
N TYR A 99 -17.27 17.95 -15.12
CA TYR A 99 -17.82 16.80 -14.40
C TYR A 99 -16.75 15.97 -13.67
N LEU A 100 -15.47 16.35 -13.75
CA LEU A 100 -14.40 15.65 -13.06
C LEU A 100 -14.62 15.62 -11.54
N GLN A 101 -14.60 14.43 -10.99
CA GLN A 101 -14.67 14.13 -9.57
C GLN A 101 -13.31 13.66 -9.04
N SER A 102 -12.48 13.06 -9.89
CA SER A 102 -11.16 12.53 -9.52
C SER A 102 -10.12 12.83 -10.60
N VAL A 103 -8.96 13.34 -10.14
CA VAL A 103 -7.75 13.53 -10.95
C VAL A 103 -6.59 12.85 -10.23
N LEU A 104 -6.08 11.77 -10.82
CA LEU A 104 -5.02 10.92 -10.26
C LEU A 104 -3.84 10.90 -11.24
N LEU A 105 -2.81 11.71 -10.98
CA LEU A 105 -1.61 11.84 -11.82
C LEU A 105 -0.33 11.51 -11.03
N GLN A 106 -0.47 10.85 -9.88
CA GLN A 106 0.65 10.55 -9.00
C GLN A 106 1.69 9.62 -9.65
N ASN A 107 2.94 9.71 -9.15
CA ASN A 107 4.06 8.87 -9.59
C ASN A 107 4.38 9.01 -11.10
N ASN A 108 4.51 10.24 -11.57
CA ASN A 108 4.93 10.58 -12.92
C ASN A 108 6.10 11.60 -12.88
N ALA A 109 6.52 12.10 -14.02
CA ALA A 109 7.52 13.17 -14.16
C ALA A 109 6.89 14.45 -14.73
N ILE A 110 5.62 14.72 -14.40
CA ILE A 110 4.90 15.90 -14.87
C ILE A 110 5.44 17.12 -14.14
N SER A 111 5.73 18.17 -14.91
CA SER A 111 6.43 19.39 -14.45
C SER A 111 5.59 20.66 -14.67
N GLY A 112 6.18 21.82 -14.37
CA GLY A 112 5.54 23.10 -14.52
C GLY A 112 4.58 23.42 -13.37
N SER A 113 3.82 24.48 -13.49
CA SER A 113 2.87 24.91 -12.46
C SER A 113 1.57 24.12 -12.50
N ILE A 114 0.95 23.95 -11.34
CA ILE A 114 -0.42 23.43 -11.25
C ILE A 114 -1.37 24.46 -11.89
N PRO A 115 -2.16 24.08 -12.92
CA PRO A 115 -3.04 25.03 -13.60
C PRO A 115 -4.10 25.59 -12.65
N ALA A 116 -4.20 26.92 -12.55
CA ALA A 116 -5.24 27.56 -11.73
C ALA A 116 -6.67 27.23 -12.20
N THR A 117 -6.83 26.77 -13.44
CA THR A 117 -8.12 26.35 -14.00
C THR A 117 -8.68 25.11 -13.33
N ILE A 118 -7.88 24.33 -12.58
CA ILE A 118 -8.37 23.22 -11.75
C ILE A 118 -9.43 23.70 -10.75
N GLY A 119 -9.31 24.93 -10.24
CA GLY A 119 -10.33 25.53 -9.35
C GLY A 119 -11.73 25.66 -9.95
N LYS A 120 -11.90 25.49 -11.26
CA LYS A 120 -13.21 25.46 -11.94
C LYS A 120 -13.93 24.11 -11.83
N LEU A 121 -13.26 23.08 -11.34
CA LEU A 121 -13.80 21.71 -11.26
C LEU A 121 -14.68 21.55 -10.02
N GLU A 122 -15.86 22.14 -10.02
CA GLU A 122 -16.75 22.21 -8.84
C GLU A 122 -17.09 20.83 -8.24
N LYS A 123 -17.06 19.76 -9.05
CA LYS A 123 -17.36 18.40 -8.63
C LYS A 123 -16.15 17.61 -8.12
N LEU A 124 -14.94 18.21 -8.17
CA LEU A 124 -13.71 17.53 -7.82
C LEU A 124 -13.65 17.20 -6.33
N GLY A 125 -13.58 15.91 -6.03
CA GLY A 125 -13.45 15.36 -4.67
C GLY A 125 -12.04 14.90 -4.34
N THR A 126 -11.28 14.45 -5.36
CA THR A 126 -9.92 13.93 -5.20
C THR A 126 -8.96 14.56 -6.19
N LEU A 127 -7.88 15.13 -5.69
CA LEU A 127 -6.75 15.63 -6.47
C LEU A 127 -5.46 15.03 -5.92
N ASP A 128 -4.85 14.10 -6.67
CA ASP A 128 -3.56 13.51 -6.34
C ASP A 128 -2.54 13.79 -7.45
N LEU A 129 -1.62 14.72 -7.17
CA LEU A 129 -0.49 15.10 -8.01
C LEU A 129 0.84 14.71 -7.36
N SER A 130 0.82 13.86 -6.33
CA SER A 130 2.00 13.50 -5.55
C SER A 130 3.07 12.78 -6.39
N ASN A 131 4.32 12.84 -5.94
CA ASN A 131 5.46 12.20 -6.61
C ASN A 131 5.57 12.59 -8.09
N ASN A 132 5.71 13.90 -8.33
CA ASN A 132 5.92 14.51 -9.64
C ASN A 132 7.02 15.59 -9.54
N THR A 133 7.15 16.40 -10.55
CA THR A 133 8.08 17.54 -10.57
C THR A 133 7.36 18.89 -10.74
N PHE A 134 6.12 18.98 -10.25
CA PHE A 134 5.38 20.24 -10.26
C PHE A 134 6.13 21.32 -9.47
N SER A 135 6.12 22.55 -9.99
CA SER A 135 6.85 23.71 -9.44
C SER A 135 5.95 24.94 -9.38
N GLY A 136 6.47 26.03 -8.81
CA GLY A 136 5.69 27.24 -8.61
C GLY A 136 4.76 27.16 -7.40
N GLU A 137 3.85 28.09 -7.29
CA GLU A 137 2.96 28.21 -6.12
C GLU A 137 1.74 27.29 -6.23
N ILE A 138 1.19 26.91 -5.09
CA ILE A 138 -0.10 26.24 -5.01
C ILE A 138 -1.19 27.26 -5.39
N PRO A 139 -2.00 27.01 -6.45
CA PRO A 139 -2.99 27.97 -6.88
C PRO A 139 -4.04 28.25 -5.80
N ALA A 140 -4.29 29.54 -5.51
CA ALA A 140 -5.32 29.94 -4.54
C ALA A 140 -6.74 29.49 -4.97
N SER A 141 -6.96 29.28 -6.26
CA SER A 141 -8.20 28.76 -6.82
C SER A 141 -8.56 27.34 -6.38
N LEU A 142 -7.60 26.57 -5.82
CA LEU A 142 -7.94 25.28 -5.20
C LEU A 142 -8.90 25.44 -4.03
N GLY A 143 -8.92 26.61 -3.36
CA GLY A 143 -9.89 26.95 -2.32
C GLY A 143 -11.33 27.08 -2.79
N ASP A 144 -11.58 27.16 -4.10
CA ASP A 144 -12.91 27.22 -4.69
C ASP A 144 -13.57 25.84 -4.82
N LEU A 145 -12.80 24.76 -4.65
CA LEU A 145 -13.24 23.36 -4.77
C LEU A 145 -14.00 22.90 -3.52
N LYS A 146 -15.27 23.24 -3.41
CA LYS A 146 -16.12 23.00 -2.22
C LYS A 146 -16.29 21.50 -1.88
N ASN A 147 -16.17 20.64 -2.89
CA ASN A 147 -16.32 19.19 -2.76
C ASN A 147 -14.99 18.46 -2.55
N LEU A 148 -13.86 19.19 -2.53
CA LEU A 148 -12.54 18.57 -2.39
C LEU A 148 -12.39 17.95 -1.00
N ASN A 149 -12.12 16.64 -0.99
CA ASN A 149 -11.96 15.84 0.20
C ASN A 149 -10.50 15.38 0.39
N TYR A 150 -9.85 15.04 -0.73
CA TYR A 150 -8.47 14.55 -0.73
C TYR A 150 -7.59 15.43 -1.62
N LEU A 151 -6.57 16.05 -1.01
CA LEU A 151 -5.56 16.86 -1.68
C LEU A 151 -4.18 16.28 -1.37
N ARG A 152 -3.50 15.75 -2.38
CA ARG A 152 -2.12 15.25 -2.30
C ARG A 152 -1.24 15.95 -3.29
N LEU A 153 -0.30 16.74 -2.78
CA LEU A 153 0.71 17.48 -3.54
C LEU A 153 2.13 17.14 -3.06
N ASN A 154 2.26 16.13 -2.21
CA ASN A 154 3.54 15.75 -1.60
C ASN A 154 4.56 15.26 -2.63
N ASN A 155 5.87 15.38 -2.29
CA ASN A 155 6.99 15.02 -3.16
C ASN A 155 6.91 15.71 -4.53
N ASN A 156 7.01 17.04 -4.49
CA ASN A 156 7.08 17.92 -5.65
C ASN A 156 8.11 19.05 -5.39
N SER A 157 8.20 20.01 -6.28
CA SER A 157 9.07 21.19 -6.15
C SER A 157 8.26 22.48 -5.94
N LEU A 158 7.10 22.39 -5.27
CA LEU A 158 6.20 23.52 -5.06
C LEU A 158 6.83 24.55 -4.09
N THR A 159 6.62 25.82 -4.38
CA THR A 159 7.20 26.95 -3.66
C THR A 159 6.11 27.94 -3.18
N GLY A 160 6.52 29.00 -2.49
CA GLY A 160 5.58 30.01 -2.00
C GLY A 160 4.81 29.60 -0.75
N ALA A 161 3.82 30.38 -0.37
CA ALA A 161 3.03 30.16 0.82
C ALA A 161 1.88 29.17 0.56
N CYS A 162 1.48 28.44 1.60
CA CYS A 162 0.24 27.66 1.54
C CYS A 162 -0.96 28.62 1.46
N PRO A 163 -1.83 28.52 0.43
CA PRO A 163 -2.91 29.47 0.24
C PRO A 163 -3.93 29.45 1.38
N GLU A 164 -4.27 30.62 1.90
CA GLU A 164 -5.33 30.75 2.93
C GLU A 164 -6.69 30.27 2.45
N SER A 165 -6.92 30.29 1.14
CA SER A 165 -8.17 29.81 0.53
C SER A 165 -8.48 28.35 0.82
N LEU A 166 -7.46 27.50 1.08
CA LEU A 166 -7.66 26.10 1.46
C LEU A 166 -8.37 25.96 2.82
N SER A 167 -8.28 26.96 3.70
CA SER A 167 -9.01 26.96 4.98
C SER A 167 -10.53 27.08 4.81
N LYS A 168 -11.01 27.53 3.64
CA LYS A 168 -12.44 27.68 3.32
C LYS A 168 -13.12 26.37 2.95
N ILE A 169 -12.34 25.32 2.67
CA ILE A 169 -12.87 24.02 2.27
C ILE A 169 -13.24 23.23 3.53
N GLY A 170 -14.54 23.11 3.81
CA GLY A 170 -15.04 22.44 5.02
C GLY A 170 -15.03 20.90 4.99
N GLY A 171 -14.77 20.29 3.83
CA GLY A 171 -14.89 18.83 3.61
C GLY A 171 -13.56 18.06 3.55
N LEU A 172 -12.42 18.72 3.80
CA LEU A 172 -11.10 18.08 3.66
C LEU A 172 -10.88 16.98 4.70
N SER A 173 -10.67 15.76 4.24
CA SER A 173 -10.25 14.64 5.07
C SER A 173 -8.73 14.49 5.12
N LEU A 174 -8.06 14.65 3.97
CA LEU A 174 -6.61 14.57 3.86
C LEU A 174 -6.06 15.73 3.05
N VAL A 175 -5.05 16.40 3.61
CA VAL A 175 -4.19 17.35 2.90
C VAL A 175 -2.75 16.94 3.16
N ASP A 176 -2.03 16.55 2.10
CA ASP A 176 -0.62 16.19 2.17
C ASP A 176 0.20 17.10 1.26
N LEU A 177 0.95 18.02 1.88
CA LEU A 177 1.85 18.98 1.22
C LEU A 177 3.32 18.66 1.53
N SER A 178 3.61 17.49 2.12
CA SER A 178 4.95 17.13 2.59
C SER A 178 5.97 17.06 1.44
N PHE A 179 7.24 17.28 1.78
CA PHE A 179 8.35 17.20 0.84
C PHE A 179 8.16 18.09 -0.39
N ASN A 180 8.11 19.39 -0.15
CA ASN A 180 8.10 20.48 -1.12
C ASN A 180 9.05 21.60 -0.65
N ASN A 181 9.04 22.75 -1.29
CA ASN A 181 9.80 23.93 -0.88
C ASN A 181 8.87 25.11 -0.47
N LEU A 182 7.77 24.76 0.22
CA LEU A 182 6.81 25.74 0.68
C LEU A 182 7.38 26.59 1.82
N SER A 183 6.90 27.82 1.92
CA SER A 183 7.41 28.83 2.88
C SER A 183 6.28 29.54 3.61
N GLY A 184 6.64 30.32 4.64
CA GLY A 184 5.71 31.18 5.37
C GLY A 184 4.85 30.45 6.40
N SER A 185 3.78 31.12 6.86
CA SER A 185 2.87 30.57 7.86
C SER A 185 1.83 29.64 7.26
N LEU A 186 1.42 28.64 8.03
CA LEU A 186 0.36 27.71 7.62
C LEU A 186 -1.02 28.26 8.00
N PRO A 187 -1.99 28.26 7.06
CA PRO A 187 -3.38 28.58 7.37
C PRO A 187 -4.01 27.49 8.25
N LYS A 188 -5.06 27.85 8.99
CA LYS A 188 -5.84 26.88 9.78
C LYS A 188 -6.72 26.04 8.85
N ILE A 189 -6.20 24.94 8.37
CA ILE A 189 -6.94 24.00 7.53
C ILE A 189 -7.66 23.00 8.43
N SER A 190 -8.99 22.90 8.28
CA SER A 190 -9.83 21.94 9.00
C SER A 190 -9.85 20.61 8.27
N ALA A 191 -8.71 19.90 8.26
CA ALA A 191 -8.62 18.55 7.68
C ALA A 191 -8.40 17.52 8.80
N ARG A 192 -8.96 16.31 8.63
CA ARG A 192 -8.72 15.19 9.56
C ARG A 192 -7.24 14.83 9.64
N THR A 193 -6.56 14.89 8.50
CA THR A 193 -5.11 14.64 8.39
C THR A 193 -4.48 15.77 7.60
N PHE A 194 -3.54 16.48 8.20
CA PHE A 194 -2.78 17.56 7.57
C PHE A 194 -1.28 17.29 7.72
N LYS A 195 -0.58 17.13 6.60
CA LYS A 195 0.85 16.82 6.56
C LYS A 195 1.60 17.90 5.80
N VAL A 196 2.70 18.38 6.38
CA VAL A 196 3.58 19.42 5.80
C VAL A 196 5.07 19.17 6.05
N VAL A 197 5.41 17.99 6.56
CA VAL A 197 6.81 17.62 6.87
C VAL A 197 7.67 17.71 5.62
N GLY A 198 8.96 18.12 5.76
CA GLY A 198 9.85 18.23 4.61
C GLY A 198 9.72 19.54 3.81
N ASN A 199 9.16 20.61 4.43
CA ASN A 199 9.14 21.97 3.89
C ASN A 199 10.00 22.86 4.79
N PRO A 200 11.28 23.06 4.51
CA PRO A 200 12.22 23.68 5.44
C PRO A 200 11.95 25.17 5.71
N LEU A 201 11.18 25.84 4.84
CA LEU A 201 10.90 27.27 4.94
C LEU A 201 9.53 27.60 5.58
N ILE A 202 8.81 26.59 6.08
CA ILE A 202 7.56 26.80 6.80
C ILE A 202 7.82 27.23 8.24
N CYS A 203 7.17 28.29 8.66
CA CYS A 203 7.27 28.86 10.01
C CYS A 203 6.23 28.22 10.94
N GLY A 204 6.65 27.81 12.14
CA GLY A 204 5.72 27.34 13.18
C GLY A 204 4.87 28.49 13.76
N PRO A 205 3.74 28.19 14.44
CA PRO A 205 2.75 29.17 14.89
C PRO A 205 3.21 30.18 15.95
N LYS A 206 4.49 30.17 16.36
CA LYS A 206 5.08 31.11 17.37
C LYS A 206 6.27 31.91 16.86
N ALA A 207 6.58 31.89 15.57
CA ALA A 207 7.72 32.64 15.04
C ALA A 207 7.34 34.09 14.72
N SER A 208 7.68 35.02 15.58
CA SER A 208 7.75 36.44 15.26
C SER A 208 8.98 36.72 14.42
N ASN A 209 8.79 37.12 13.18
CA ASN A 209 9.69 37.85 12.30
C ASN A 209 11.08 37.31 11.90
N ASN A 210 11.49 36.11 12.26
CA ASN A 210 12.69 35.48 11.67
C ASN A 210 12.51 33.96 11.58
N CYS A 211 12.30 33.42 10.36
CA CYS A 211 12.23 32.00 10.08
C CYS A 211 13.64 31.41 10.00
N SER A 212 14.23 31.04 11.11
CA SER A 212 15.39 30.15 11.13
C SER A 212 14.90 28.73 11.44
N ALA A 213 15.41 27.77 10.68
CA ALA A 213 14.99 26.38 10.68
C ALA A 213 14.83 25.78 12.10
N PHE A 214 13.63 25.40 12.47
CA PHE A 214 13.36 24.53 13.62
C PHE A 214 12.65 23.28 13.15
N PHE A 215 13.21 22.12 13.50
CA PHE A 215 12.54 20.82 13.36
C PHE A 215 11.36 20.78 14.33
N PRO A 216 10.12 20.48 13.94
CA PRO A 216 9.02 20.33 14.86
C PRO A 216 9.09 18.97 15.55
N GLU A 217 9.14 18.99 16.89
CA GLU A 217 8.79 17.85 17.73
C GLU A 217 7.31 17.44 17.52
N PRO A 218 6.96 16.16 17.71
CA PRO A 218 5.57 15.71 17.59
C PRO A 218 4.69 16.35 18.64
N LEU A 219 3.62 17.01 18.22
CA LEU A 219 2.61 17.64 19.08
C LEU A 219 1.87 16.58 19.89
N SER A 220 2.21 16.47 21.17
CA SER A 220 1.37 15.83 22.18
C SER A 220 0.28 16.82 22.62
N LEU A 221 -0.97 16.47 22.50
CA LEU A 221 -2.11 17.21 23.01
C LEU A 221 -2.18 17.03 24.53
N PRO A 222 -2.34 18.12 25.33
CA PRO A 222 -2.64 18.01 26.74
C PRO A 222 -4.13 17.67 26.97
N PRO A 223 -4.46 16.91 28.01
CA PRO A 223 -5.86 16.64 28.34
C PRO A 223 -6.48 17.85 29.04
N ASP A 224 -7.50 18.45 28.44
CA ASP A 224 -8.28 19.52 29.08
C ASP A 224 -9.13 18.98 30.22
N GLY A 225 -8.82 19.51 31.41
CA GLY A 225 -9.60 19.26 32.60
C GLY A 225 -10.89 20.07 32.61
N LEU A 226 -11.99 19.36 32.80
CA LEU A 226 -13.30 19.93 33.13
C LEU A 226 -13.24 20.63 34.50
N LYS A 227 -13.44 21.94 34.52
CA LYS A 227 -13.84 22.66 35.73
C LYS A 227 -15.34 22.99 35.69
N ALA A 228 -16.06 22.33 36.54
CA ALA A 228 -17.43 22.70 36.90
C ALA A 228 -17.43 24.00 37.69
N GLN A 229 -18.28 24.92 37.32
CA GLN A 229 -18.61 26.10 38.16
C GLN A 229 -20.12 26.08 38.40
N SER A 230 -20.45 25.87 39.66
CA SER A 230 -21.79 26.00 40.23
C SER A 230 -22.08 27.47 40.51
N ASP A 231 -23.24 27.96 40.14
CA ASP A 231 -23.85 29.05 40.90
C ASP A 231 -25.36 28.92 41.02
N SER A 232 -25.81 29.24 42.19
CA SER A 232 -27.12 29.03 42.77
C SER A 232 -28.01 30.28 42.64
N GLY A 233 -29.33 30.07 42.59
CA GLY A 233 -30.30 31.19 42.83
C GLY A 233 -31.72 30.89 42.37
N SER A 234 -32.47 30.32 43.16
CA SER A 234 -33.71 30.60 43.89
C SER A 234 -34.93 31.23 43.17
N LYS A 235 -36.07 30.49 43.28
CA LYS A 235 -37.47 30.86 43.49
C LYS A 235 -38.34 31.40 42.38
N GLY A 236 -39.48 30.73 42.18
CA GLY A 236 -40.69 31.25 41.55
C GLY A 236 -41.75 30.16 41.26
N HIS A 237 -42.73 30.08 42.14
CA HIS A 237 -43.79 29.07 42.17
C HIS A 237 -44.91 29.22 41.15
N HIS A 238 -45.46 28.07 40.76
CA HIS A 238 -46.88 27.78 40.44
C HIS A 238 -47.59 28.65 39.38
N VAL A 239 -47.77 28.09 38.22
CA VAL A 239 -49.02 27.96 37.40
C VAL A 239 -48.62 27.28 36.06
N ALA A 240 -48.65 26.03 35.95
CA ALA A 240 -48.52 25.34 34.65
C ALA A 240 -48.73 23.81 34.70
N VAL A 241 -49.76 23.35 35.31
CA VAL A 241 -50.03 21.88 35.28
C VAL A 241 -51.01 21.47 34.15
N ALA A 242 -51.68 22.45 33.47
CA ALA A 242 -52.66 22.10 32.42
C ALA A 242 -52.14 22.23 30.96
N PHE A 243 -51.00 22.90 30.74
CA PHE A 243 -50.41 23.00 29.39
C PHE A 243 -49.24 22.04 29.09
N GLY A 244 -48.74 21.33 30.11
CA GLY A 244 -47.57 20.47 30.00
C GLY A 244 -47.81 19.16 29.24
N ALA A 245 -49.01 18.63 29.23
CA ALA A 245 -49.26 17.32 28.57
C ALA A 245 -49.34 17.40 27.05
N SER A 246 -49.82 18.51 26.47
CA SER A 246 -49.94 18.68 25.02
C SER A 246 -48.60 19.07 24.37
N PHE A 247 -47.78 19.87 25.06
CA PHE A 247 -46.44 20.20 24.57
C PHE A 247 -45.42 19.07 24.74
N GLY A 248 -45.57 18.26 25.79
CA GLY A 248 -44.78 17.06 26.00
C GLY A 248 -44.95 16.03 24.88
N ALA A 249 -46.20 15.73 24.50
CA ALA A 249 -46.47 14.79 23.41
C ALA A 249 -45.97 15.30 22.05
N ALA A 250 -46.14 16.60 21.74
CA ALA A 250 -45.61 17.22 20.53
C ALA A 250 -44.07 17.22 20.50
N PHE A 251 -43.45 17.49 21.65
CA PHE A 251 -41.99 17.44 21.77
C PHE A 251 -41.44 16.04 21.57
N PHE A 252 -42.05 15.02 22.16
CA PHE A 252 -41.67 13.62 21.97
C PHE A 252 -41.88 13.15 20.52
N ILE A 253 -42.95 13.59 19.85
CA ILE A 253 -43.22 13.27 18.45
C ILE A 253 -42.15 13.94 17.56
N ILE A 254 -41.80 15.23 17.81
CA ILE A 254 -40.77 15.93 17.07
C ILE A 254 -39.40 15.30 17.32
N LEU A 255 -39.10 14.92 18.55
CA LEU A 255 -37.84 14.27 18.92
C LEU A 255 -37.74 12.88 18.32
N PHE A 256 -38.84 12.09 18.30
CA PHE A 256 -38.91 10.78 17.67
C PHE A 256 -38.82 10.90 16.13
N MET A 257 -39.50 11.87 15.52
CA MET A 257 -39.36 12.18 14.10
C MET A 257 -37.96 12.68 13.76
N GLY A 258 -37.37 13.50 14.59
CA GLY A 258 -35.98 13.93 14.48
C GLY A 258 -34.99 12.77 14.57
N LEU A 259 -35.21 11.84 15.53
CA LEU A 259 -34.43 10.60 15.67
C LEU A 259 -34.64 9.66 14.48
N LEU A 260 -35.87 9.54 13.96
CA LEU A 260 -36.16 8.76 12.77
C LEU A 260 -35.54 9.37 11.51
N VAL A 261 -35.62 10.67 11.35
CA VAL A 261 -34.96 11.41 10.25
C VAL A 261 -33.43 11.31 10.40
N TRP A 262 -32.90 11.51 11.61
CA TRP A 262 -31.48 11.33 11.90
C TRP A 262 -31.02 9.88 11.68
N TRP A 263 -31.80 8.87 12.13
CA TRP A 263 -31.53 7.46 11.89
C TRP A 263 -31.61 7.10 10.39
N ARG A 264 -32.62 7.65 9.69
CA ARG A 264 -32.78 7.48 8.24
C ARG A 264 -31.69 8.24 7.47
N TYR A 265 -31.29 9.45 7.93
CA TYR A 265 -30.18 10.22 7.40
C TYR A 265 -28.85 9.50 7.62
N ARG A 266 -28.63 8.96 8.82
CA ARG A 266 -27.45 8.16 9.14
C ARG A 266 -27.40 6.86 8.33
N ARG A 267 -28.53 6.23 8.11
CA ARG A 267 -28.67 5.04 7.27
C ARG A 267 -28.47 5.35 5.78
N ASN A 268 -28.91 6.50 5.32
CA ASN A 268 -28.67 6.98 3.96
C ASN A 268 -27.23 7.49 3.76
N GLN A 269 -26.61 8.06 4.80
CA GLN A 269 -25.17 8.40 4.74
C GLN A 269 -24.30 7.14 4.64
N GLN A 270 -24.69 6.03 5.27
CA GLN A 270 -23.99 4.76 5.11
C GLN A 270 -24.03 4.26 3.65
N ILE A 271 -25.09 4.55 2.91
CA ILE A 271 -25.20 4.23 1.47
C ILE A 271 -24.40 5.22 0.62
N PHE A 272 -24.28 6.48 1.03
CA PHE A 272 -23.57 7.52 0.27
C PHE A 272 -22.05 7.49 0.46
N PHE A 273 -21.55 7.10 1.65
CA PHE A 273 -20.11 6.92 1.88
C PHE A 273 -19.56 5.65 1.22
N ASP A 274 -20.38 4.61 1.09
CA ASP A 274 -20.03 3.37 0.41
C ASP A 274 -19.83 3.54 -1.11
N VAL A 275 -20.46 4.56 -1.73
CA VAL A 275 -20.38 4.80 -3.18
C VAL A 275 -19.11 5.58 -3.57
N ASN A 276 -18.60 6.48 -2.72
CA ASN A 276 -17.47 7.34 -3.10
C ASN A 276 -16.08 6.68 -2.89
N GLU A 277 -15.92 5.84 -1.87
CA GLU A 277 -14.70 5.00 -1.73
C GLU A 277 -14.69 3.85 -2.75
N GLN A 278 -15.84 3.38 -3.20
CA GLN A 278 -15.97 2.34 -4.22
C GLN A 278 -15.33 2.72 -5.55
N TYR A 279 -15.50 3.96 -6.00
CA TYR A 279 -15.07 4.36 -7.35
C TYR A 279 -13.54 4.46 -7.50
N VAL A 280 -12.82 4.90 -6.48
CA VAL A 280 -11.35 5.03 -6.55
C VAL A 280 -10.66 3.66 -6.50
N LEU A 281 -11.21 2.70 -5.77
CA LEU A 281 -10.70 1.34 -5.72
C LEU A 281 -11.11 0.50 -6.95
N GLU A 282 -12.29 0.72 -7.51
CA GLU A 282 -12.82 -0.07 -8.64
C GLU A 282 -12.04 0.17 -9.95
N VAL A 283 -11.53 1.38 -10.16
CA VAL A 283 -10.74 1.73 -11.37
C VAL A 283 -9.39 1.03 -11.39
N CYS A 284 -8.78 0.79 -10.22
CA CYS A 284 -7.51 0.05 -10.12
C CYS A 284 -7.68 -1.47 -9.94
N LEU A 285 -8.88 -1.97 -9.61
CA LEU A 285 -9.11 -3.30 -9.07
C LEU A 285 -10.15 -4.13 -9.85
N GLY A 286 -10.45 -3.79 -11.10
CA GLY A 286 -11.54 -4.34 -11.93
C GLY A 286 -11.69 -5.87 -12.03
N HIS A 287 -10.81 -6.64 -11.38
CA HIS A 287 -10.89 -8.11 -11.32
C HIS A 287 -10.95 -8.67 -9.89
N LEU A 288 -10.89 -7.82 -8.83
CA LEU A 288 -10.97 -8.26 -7.44
C LEU A 288 -12.42 -8.25 -6.95
N LYS A 289 -12.86 -9.37 -6.39
CA LYS A 289 -14.21 -9.50 -5.83
C LYS A 289 -14.34 -8.68 -4.55
N ARG A 290 -15.34 -7.83 -4.47
CA ARG A 290 -15.71 -7.15 -3.23
C ARG A 290 -16.64 -8.05 -2.43
N TYR A 291 -16.26 -8.34 -1.19
CA TYR A 291 -17.06 -9.12 -0.25
C TYR A 291 -17.74 -8.20 0.75
N THR A 292 -18.95 -8.57 1.18
CA THR A 292 -19.59 -7.90 2.31
C THR A 292 -19.03 -8.42 3.62
N PHE A 293 -19.02 -7.57 4.65
CA PHE A 293 -18.62 -7.99 6.01
C PHE A 293 -19.45 -9.15 6.53
N LYS A 294 -20.77 -9.17 6.18
CA LYS A 294 -21.70 -10.24 6.56
C LYS A 294 -21.29 -11.58 5.96
N GLU A 295 -20.90 -11.63 4.69
CA GLU A 295 -20.41 -12.85 4.02
C GLU A 295 -19.14 -13.36 4.68
N LEU A 296 -18.13 -12.51 4.91
CA LEU A 296 -16.87 -12.93 5.51
C LEU A 296 -17.02 -13.32 6.98
N ARG A 297 -17.91 -12.64 7.70
CA ARG A 297 -18.27 -13.02 9.08
C ARG A 297 -18.92 -14.40 9.13
N ALA A 298 -19.84 -14.70 8.21
CA ALA A 298 -20.47 -16.01 8.10
C ALA A 298 -19.45 -17.08 7.68
N ALA A 299 -18.63 -16.80 6.64
CA ALA A 299 -17.61 -17.71 6.13
C ALA A 299 -16.60 -18.13 7.21
N THR A 300 -16.27 -17.25 8.15
CA THR A 300 -15.28 -17.47 9.22
C THR A 300 -15.89 -17.97 10.53
N ASP A 301 -17.18 -18.33 10.54
CA ASP A 301 -17.94 -18.67 11.76
C ASP A 301 -17.80 -17.55 12.82
N HIS A 302 -18.17 -16.32 12.44
CA HIS A 302 -18.09 -15.11 13.27
C HIS A 302 -16.67 -14.78 13.76
N PHE A 303 -15.66 -15.03 12.94
CA PHE A 303 -14.24 -14.91 13.30
C PHE A 303 -13.86 -15.77 14.51
N ASN A 304 -14.36 -17.00 14.50
CA ASN A 304 -14.15 -17.95 15.59
C ASN A 304 -12.66 -18.23 15.79
N SER A 305 -12.24 -18.27 17.04
CA SER A 305 -10.83 -18.54 17.40
C SER A 305 -10.32 -19.91 16.93
N LYS A 306 -11.22 -20.89 16.73
CA LYS A 306 -10.91 -22.22 16.18
C LYS A 306 -10.47 -22.18 14.70
N ASN A 307 -10.90 -21.14 13.98
CA ASN A 307 -10.59 -20.95 12.57
C ASN A 307 -9.33 -20.10 12.35
N ILE A 308 -8.60 -19.71 13.40
CA ILE A 308 -7.38 -18.92 13.27
C ILE A 308 -6.29 -19.78 12.63
N LEU A 309 -5.80 -19.31 11.48
CA LEU A 309 -4.64 -19.87 10.79
C LEU A 309 -3.32 -19.27 11.30
N GLY A 310 -3.35 -17.99 11.67
CA GLY A 310 -2.17 -17.29 12.18
C GLY A 310 -2.51 -15.95 12.81
N ARG A 311 -1.62 -15.49 13.70
CA ARG A 311 -1.67 -14.16 14.34
C ARG A 311 -0.37 -13.46 14.07
N GLY A 312 -0.40 -12.25 13.53
CA GLY A 312 0.78 -11.44 13.27
C GLY A 312 0.63 -10.02 13.79
N GLY A 313 1.69 -9.22 13.66
CA GLY A 313 1.68 -7.80 14.01
C GLY A 313 0.58 -7.02 13.30
N PHE A 314 0.30 -7.38 12.05
CA PHE A 314 -0.62 -6.66 11.18
C PHE A 314 -2.08 -7.15 11.23
N GLY A 315 -2.36 -8.32 11.80
CA GLY A 315 -3.71 -8.84 11.80
C GLY A 315 -3.82 -10.30 12.24
N ILE A 316 -5.03 -10.82 12.08
CA ILE A 316 -5.35 -12.22 12.35
C ILE A 316 -5.89 -12.81 11.05
N VAL A 317 -5.36 -13.97 10.66
CA VAL A 317 -5.81 -14.71 9.48
C VAL A 317 -6.73 -15.84 9.92
N TYR A 318 -7.90 -15.92 9.32
CA TYR A 318 -8.91 -16.93 9.60
C TYR A 318 -9.13 -17.83 8.39
N LYS A 319 -9.34 -19.13 8.62
CA LYS A 319 -9.90 -20.03 7.62
C LYS A 319 -11.38 -19.69 7.44
N GLY A 320 -11.84 -19.58 6.21
CA GLY A 320 -13.22 -19.33 5.85
C GLY A 320 -13.72 -20.34 4.81
N LEU A 321 -15.04 -20.60 4.85
CA LEU A 321 -15.76 -21.36 3.84
C LEU A 321 -16.85 -20.46 3.27
N LEU A 322 -16.72 -20.07 2.01
CA LEU A 322 -17.71 -19.26 1.31
C LEU A 322 -18.98 -20.06 1.02
N SER A 323 -20.06 -19.37 0.70
CA SER A 323 -21.36 -19.97 0.39
C SER A 323 -21.35 -20.88 -0.83
N ASP A 324 -20.40 -20.70 -1.74
CA ASP A 324 -20.16 -21.53 -2.92
C ASP A 324 -19.28 -22.78 -2.64
N GLY A 325 -18.89 -23.00 -1.37
CA GLY A 325 -18.01 -24.09 -0.98
C GLY A 325 -16.50 -23.80 -1.12
N THR A 326 -16.12 -22.62 -1.59
CA THR A 326 -14.70 -22.24 -1.76
C THR A 326 -14.04 -22.00 -0.40
N LEU A 327 -12.89 -22.65 -0.15
CA LEU A 327 -12.06 -22.40 1.01
C LEU A 327 -11.18 -21.16 0.79
N VAL A 328 -11.20 -20.25 1.75
CA VAL A 328 -10.44 -18.98 1.72
C VAL A 328 -9.69 -18.75 3.02
N ALA A 329 -8.65 -17.91 2.93
CA ALA A 329 -7.99 -17.31 4.08
C ALA A 329 -8.39 -15.83 4.17
N VAL A 330 -8.97 -15.42 5.30
CA VAL A 330 -9.45 -14.05 5.53
C VAL A 330 -8.51 -13.38 6.52
N LYS A 331 -7.71 -12.42 6.05
CA LYS A 331 -6.83 -11.59 6.89
C LYS A 331 -7.60 -10.37 7.37
N ARG A 332 -7.89 -10.32 8.66
CA ARG A 332 -8.52 -9.18 9.34
C ARG A 332 -7.44 -8.32 9.94
N LEU A 333 -7.28 -7.10 9.44
CA LEU A 333 -6.24 -6.18 9.89
C LEU A 333 -6.60 -5.63 11.28
N LYS A 334 -5.56 -5.43 12.12
CA LYS A 334 -5.68 -4.76 13.42
C LYS A 334 -5.54 -3.25 13.22
N ASP A 335 -6.25 -2.49 14.07
CA ASP A 335 -6.04 -1.05 14.28
C ASP A 335 -5.90 -0.20 13.01
N TYR A 336 -6.87 -0.32 12.08
CA TYR A 336 -6.93 0.54 10.90
C TYR A 336 -7.00 2.04 11.29
N ASN A 337 -7.45 2.39 12.50
CA ASN A 337 -7.48 3.77 13.04
C ASN A 337 -6.09 4.34 13.36
N ILE A 338 -5.07 3.51 13.49
CA ILE A 338 -3.67 3.93 13.62
C ILE A 338 -3.10 4.05 12.21
N ALA A 339 -2.46 5.16 11.89
CA ALA A 339 -1.99 5.54 10.53
C ALA A 339 -1.20 4.46 9.73
N GLY A 340 -0.85 3.34 10.36
CA GLY A 340 -0.15 2.22 9.73
C GLY A 340 -1.05 1.17 9.05
N GLY A 341 -2.25 0.91 9.57
CA GLY A 341 -3.11 -0.18 9.09
C GLY A 341 -3.75 0.11 7.73
N GLU A 342 -4.20 1.33 7.50
CA GLU A 342 -4.76 1.74 6.20
C GLU A 342 -3.71 1.73 5.09
N ILE A 343 -2.52 2.30 5.37
CA ILE A 343 -1.40 2.30 4.42
C ILE A 343 -1.02 0.87 4.04
N GLN A 344 -1.04 -0.04 4.99
CA GLN A 344 -0.72 -1.44 4.74
C GLN A 344 -1.79 -2.12 3.88
N PHE A 345 -3.07 -1.90 4.18
CA PHE A 345 -4.17 -2.41 3.37
C PHE A 345 -4.05 -1.95 1.92
N GLN A 346 -3.88 -0.65 1.71
CA GLN A 346 -3.70 -0.06 0.38
C GLN A 346 -2.47 -0.64 -0.33
N THR A 347 -1.32 -0.68 0.36
CA THR A 347 -0.09 -1.24 -0.21
C THR A 347 -0.29 -2.70 -0.65
N GLU A 348 -0.93 -3.52 0.18
CA GLU A 348 -1.13 -4.94 -0.10
C GLU A 348 -2.09 -5.13 -1.28
N VAL A 349 -3.17 -4.34 -1.35
CA VAL A 349 -4.13 -4.37 -2.45
C VAL A 349 -3.49 -3.87 -3.76
N GLU A 350 -2.82 -2.73 -3.75
CA GLU A 350 -2.18 -2.14 -4.93
C GLU A 350 -1.07 -3.04 -5.49
N THR A 351 -0.18 -3.54 -4.61
CA THR A 351 0.98 -4.34 -5.03
C THR A 351 0.55 -5.68 -5.62
N ILE A 352 -0.40 -6.38 -4.97
CA ILE A 352 -0.84 -7.71 -5.44
C ILE A 352 -1.68 -7.61 -6.71
N SER A 353 -2.41 -6.50 -6.92
CA SER A 353 -3.17 -6.31 -8.15
C SER A 353 -2.29 -6.16 -9.39
N LEU A 354 -1.05 -5.69 -9.20
CA LEU A 354 -0.06 -5.54 -10.27
C LEU A 354 0.73 -6.82 -10.56
N ALA A 355 0.84 -7.72 -9.58
CA ALA A 355 1.71 -8.90 -9.65
C ALA A 355 0.89 -10.20 -9.79
N VAL A 356 0.96 -10.85 -10.96
CA VAL A 356 0.29 -12.13 -11.22
C VAL A 356 1.33 -13.17 -11.63
N HIS A 357 1.67 -14.09 -10.71
CA HIS A 357 2.61 -15.16 -10.97
C HIS A 357 2.24 -16.41 -10.14
N ARG A 358 2.52 -17.61 -10.63
CA ARG A 358 2.19 -18.89 -9.96
C ARG A 358 2.80 -19.04 -8.56
N ASN A 359 3.97 -18.44 -8.32
CA ASN A 359 4.66 -18.48 -7.05
C ASN A 359 4.40 -17.21 -6.18
N LEU A 360 3.35 -16.45 -6.48
CA LEU A 360 2.88 -15.30 -5.69
C LEU A 360 1.45 -15.51 -5.23
N LEU A 361 1.17 -15.15 -3.99
CA LEU A 361 -0.17 -15.27 -3.41
C LEU A 361 -1.09 -14.24 -4.06
N ARG A 362 -2.07 -14.71 -4.82
CA ARG A 362 -3.06 -13.86 -5.48
C ARG A 362 -4.11 -13.38 -4.49
N LEU A 363 -4.47 -12.10 -4.51
CA LEU A 363 -5.63 -11.60 -3.79
C LEU A 363 -6.92 -12.01 -4.53
N SER A 364 -7.85 -12.67 -3.84
CA SER A 364 -9.15 -13.05 -4.39
C SER A 364 -10.16 -11.92 -4.29
N GLY A 365 -10.02 -11.07 -3.29
CA GLY A 365 -10.87 -9.91 -3.06
C GLY A 365 -10.66 -9.30 -1.69
N PHE A 366 -11.51 -8.36 -1.34
CA PHE A 366 -11.39 -7.59 -0.10
C PHE A 366 -12.76 -7.16 0.44
N CYS A 367 -12.76 -6.70 1.69
CA CYS A 367 -13.91 -6.04 2.31
C CYS A 367 -13.43 -4.80 3.06
N THR A 368 -14.07 -3.67 2.78
CA THR A 368 -13.82 -2.40 3.44
C THR A 368 -15.12 -1.88 4.03
N THR A 369 -15.12 -1.55 5.32
CA THR A 369 -16.20 -0.85 6.02
C THR A 369 -15.61 0.30 6.83
N GLU A 370 -16.44 1.11 7.50
CA GLU A 370 -15.94 2.18 8.39
C GLU A 370 -14.93 1.67 9.42
N ASN A 371 -15.15 0.42 9.91
CA ASN A 371 -14.44 -0.13 11.07
C ASN A 371 -13.63 -1.39 10.77
N GLU A 372 -13.55 -1.85 9.53
CA GLU A 372 -12.94 -3.14 9.21
C GLU A 372 -12.23 -3.09 7.85
N ARG A 373 -11.06 -3.71 7.81
CA ARG A 373 -10.30 -3.96 6.59
C ARG A 373 -9.95 -5.44 6.55
N LEU A 374 -10.48 -6.13 5.54
CA LEU A 374 -10.28 -7.57 5.36
C LEU A 374 -9.77 -7.85 3.96
N LEU A 375 -8.79 -8.72 3.87
CA LEU A 375 -8.24 -9.23 2.62
C LEU A 375 -8.57 -10.71 2.50
N VAL A 376 -8.96 -11.15 1.31
CA VAL A 376 -9.40 -12.52 1.05
C VAL A 376 -8.45 -13.18 0.05
N TYR A 377 -7.86 -14.29 0.46
CA TYR A 377 -6.89 -15.07 -0.30
C TYR A 377 -7.36 -16.51 -0.51
N PRO A 378 -6.84 -17.23 -1.49
CA PRO A 378 -6.99 -18.68 -1.57
C PRO A 378 -6.45 -19.34 -0.30
N TYR A 379 -7.12 -20.37 0.19
CA TYR A 379 -6.63 -21.14 1.33
C TYR A 379 -5.46 -22.03 0.93
N MET A 380 -4.35 -21.95 1.65
CA MET A 380 -3.15 -22.76 1.44
C MET A 380 -3.14 -23.95 2.42
N PRO A 381 -3.44 -25.18 1.95
CA PRO A 381 -3.71 -26.31 2.84
C PRO A 381 -2.48 -26.80 3.60
N ASN A 382 -1.29 -26.59 3.05
CA ASN A 382 -0.05 -26.99 3.70
C ASN A 382 0.57 -25.92 4.61
N GLY A 383 -0.11 -24.77 4.80
CA GLY A 383 0.32 -23.71 5.69
C GLY A 383 1.57 -22.98 5.20
N SER A 384 2.38 -22.45 6.12
CA SER A 384 3.65 -21.79 5.80
C SER A 384 4.85 -22.72 5.98
N VAL A 385 5.97 -22.39 5.32
CA VAL A 385 7.26 -23.09 5.52
C VAL A 385 7.66 -23.06 7.00
N ALA A 386 7.46 -21.93 7.69
CA ALA A 386 7.76 -21.83 9.11
C ALA A 386 6.97 -22.82 9.96
N SER A 387 5.66 -22.97 9.71
CA SER A 387 4.84 -23.92 10.45
C SER A 387 5.23 -25.37 10.15
N ARG A 388 5.67 -25.66 8.94
CA ARG A 388 6.10 -27.03 8.53
C ARG A 388 7.49 -27.41 9.03
N LEU A 389 8.36 -26.42 9.28
CA LEU A 389 9.70 -26.67 9.83
C LEU A 389 9.69 -26.80 11.36
N ARG A 390 8.71 -26.15 12.06
CA ARG A 390 8.85 -25.90 13.51
C ARG A 390 7.67 -26.38 14.36
N ASP A 391 6.48 -26.49 13.76
CA ASP A 391 5.30 -26.91 14.50
C ASP A 391 5.17 -28.44 14.38
N ASN A 392 5.64 -29.15 15.40
CA ASN A 392 5.46 -30.60 15.55
C ASN A 392 3.99 -30.94 15.80
N ILE A 393 3.11 -30.70 14.82
CA ILE A 393 1.74 -31.17 14.87
C ILE A 393 1.78 -32.68 14.62
N HIS A 394 1.48 -33.46 15.65
CA HIS A 394 1.48 -34.93 15.62
C HIS A 394 0.78 -35.46 14.36
N GLY A 395 1.52 -36.22 13.54
CA GLY A 395 1.01 -36.88 12.34
C GLY A 395 1.28 -36.18 10.98
N ARG A 396 1.88 -35.00 10.95
CA ARG A 396 2.29 -34.36 9.69
C ARG A 396 3.74 -34.70 9.36
N PRO A 397 4.07 -35.26 8.17
CA PRO A 397 5.45 -35.53 7.79
C PRO A 397 6.25 -34.23 7.68
N ALA A 398 7.50 -34.24 8.17
CA ALA A 398 8.44 -33.16 8.00
C ALA A 398 8.71 -32.88 6.52
N LEU A 399 9.11 -31.65 6.17
CA LEU A 399 9.59 -31.35 4.82
C LEU A 399 10.88 -32.10 4.54
N ASP A 400 10.84 -33.03 3.59
CA ASP A 400 12.03 -33.72 3.09
C ASP A 400 12.94 -32.77 2.28
N TRP A 401 14.15 -33.23 1.97
CA TRP A 401 15.15 -32.42 1.27
C TRP A 401 14.67 -31.96 -0.11
N THR A 402 14.05 -32.83 -0.87
CA THR A 402 13.53 -32.54 -2.21
C THR A 402 12.48 -31.43 -2.19
N ARG A 403 11.54 -31.46 -1.22
CA ARG A 403 10.56 -30.38 -1.04
C ARG A 403 11.23 -29.06 -0.64
N ARG A 404 12.23 -29.09 0.26
CA ARG A 404 12.96 -27.89 0.65
C ARG A 404 13.67 -27.23 -0.53
N LYS A 405 14.31 -28.03 -1.39
CA LYS A 405 14.93 -27.55 -2.63
C LYS A 405 13.87 -26.97 -3.59
N ARG A 406 12.74 -27.65 -3.78
CA ARG A 406 11.63 -27.16 -4.62
C ARG A 406 11.04 -25.85 -4.10
N ILE A 407 10.90 -25.71 -2.78
CA ILE A 407 10.45 -24.48 -2.12
C ILE A 407 11.44 -23.34 -2.39
N SER A 408 12.75 -23.59 -2.32
CA SER A 408 13.75 -22.55 -2.61
C SER A 408 13.66 -22.06 -4.05
N LEU A 409 13.52 -22.99 -5.02
CA LEU A 409 13.34 -22.67 -6.45
C LEU A 409 12.05 -21.89 -6.73
N GLY A 410 10.92 -22.33 -6.17
CA GLY A 410 9.63 -21.65 -6.34
C GLY A 410 9.64 -20.23 -5.76
N THR A 411 10.24 -20.06 -4.57
CA THR A 411 10.40 -18.74 -3.95
C THR A 411 11.30 -17.84 -4.81
N ALA A 412 12.43 -18.37 -5.30
CA ALA A 412 13.34 -17.62 -6.18
C ALA A 412 12.63 -17.16 -7.45
N ARG A 413 11.81 -18.01 -8.11
CA ARG A 413 11.00 -17.65 -9.29
C ARG A 413 10.01 -16.52 -8.99
N GLY A 414 9.34 -16.56 -7.83
CA GLY A 414 8.46 -15.49 -7.38
C GLY A 414 9.21 -14.15 -7.23
N LEU A 415 10.41 -14.16 -6.62
CA LEU A 415 11.23 -12.96 -6.45
C LEU A 415 11.84 -12.46 -7.77
N VAL A 416 12.24 -13.35 -8.70
CA VAL A 416 12.65 -12.94 -10.07
C VAL A 416 11.54 -12.16 -10.74
N TYR A 417 10.30 -12.65 -10.66
CA TYR A 417 9.16 -11.97 -11.24
C TYR A 417 8.97 -10.57 -10.65
N LEU A 418 9.03 -10.43 -9.33
CA LEU A 418 8.86 -9.13 -8.64
C LEU A 418 9.97 -8.14 -8.99
N HIS A 419 11.23 -8.59 -9.09
CA HIS A 419 12.39 -7.72 -9.26
C HIS A 419 12.71 -7.40 -10.72
N GLU A 420 12.43 -8.32 -11.63
CA GLU A 420 12.97 -8.27 -12.99
C GLU A 420 11.90 -8.30 -14.09
N GLN A 421 10.65 -8.70 -13.77
CA GLN A 421 9.55 -8.80 -14.73
C GLN A 421 8.40 -7.84 -14.44
N CYS A 422 8.30 -7.30 -13.22
CA CYS A 422 7.36 -6.24 -12.89
C CYS A 422 7.90 -4.87 -13.26
N ASP A 423 7.01 -4.00 -13.74
CA ASP A 423 7.27 -2.58 -13.95
C ASP A 423 6.11 -1.75 -13.36
N PRO A 424 6.34 -0.97 -12.30
CA PRO A 424 7.59 -0.84 -11.53
C PRO A 424 7.97 -2.14 -10.80
N LYS A 425 9.27 -2.28 -10.47
CA LYS A 425 9.76 -3.38 -9.64
C LYS A 425 9.08 -3.38 -8.29
N ILE A 426 8.87 -4.56 -7.73
CA ILE A 426 8.26 -4.73 -6.40
C ILE A 426 9.31 -5.27 -5.44
N ILE A 427 9.61 -4.52 -4.39
CA ILE A 427 10.50 -4.94 -3.30
C ILE A 427 9.63 -5.45 -2.15
N HIS A 428 9.77 -6.71 -1.78
CA HIS A 428 8.91 -7.38 -0.79
C HIS A 428 9.18 -6.95 0.65
N ARG A 429 10.47 -6.83 1.03
CA ARG A 429 11.01 -6.37 2.33
C ARG A 429 10.78 -7.26 3.55
N ASP A 430 10.05 -8.38 3.41
CA ASP A 430 9.82 -9.33 4.52
C ASP A 430 9.89 -10.79 4.04
N VAL A 431 10.93 -11.13 3.28
CA VAL A 431 11.16 -12.51 2.79
C VAL A 431 11.63 -13.38 3.94
N LYS A 432 10.80 -14.35 4.36
CA LYS A 432 11.05 -15.28 5.48
C LYS A 432 10.19 -16.52 5.40
N ALA A 433 10.54 -17.58 6.12
CA ALA A 433 9.80 -18.85 6.12
C ALA A 433 8.31 -18.73 6.51
N ALA A 434 7.93 -17.72 7.32
CA ALA A 434 6.54 -17.52 7.71
C ALA A 434 5.67 -16.93 6.58
N ASN A 435 6.28 -16.24 5.62
CA ASN A 435 5.61 -15.59 4.50
C ASN A 435 5.66 -16.42 3.21
N ILE A 436 6.31 -17.58 3.22
CA ILE A 436 6.26 -18.55 2.12
C ILE A 436 5.21 -19.59 2.47
N LEU A 437 4.11 -19.56 1.74
CA LEU A 437 2.99 -20.49 1.89
C LEU A 437 3.17 -21.69 0.96
N LEU A 438 2.50 -22.79 1.29
CA LEU A 438 2.57 -24.03 0.54
C LEU A 438 1.17 -24.42 0.07
N ASP A 439 1.01 -24.54 -1.24
CA ASP A 439 -0.23 -25.02 -1.86
C ASP A 439 -0.44 -26.54 -1.65
N GLU A 440 -1.43 -27.12 -2.30
CA GLU A 440 -1.75 -28.53 -2.19
C GLU A 440 -0.63 -29.45 -2.69
N ASP A 441 0.18 -29.01 -3.64
CA ASP A 441 1.32 -29.73 -4.22
C ASP A 441 2.65 -29.43 -3.51
N PHE A 442 2.63 -28.66 -2.42
CA PHE A 442 3.82 -28.14 -1.74
C PHE A 442 4.68 -27.22 -2.62
N GLU A 443 4.08 -26.57 -3.64
CA GLU A 443 4.73 -25.47 -4.33
C GLU A 443 4.78 -24.21 -3.44
N ALA A 444 5.87 -23.48 -3.56
CA ALA A 444 6.07 -22.25 -2.78
C ALA A 444 5.29 -21.09 -3.39
N VAL A 445 4.57 -20.38 -2.53
CA VAL A 445 3.78 -19.20 -2.86
C VAL A 445 4.17 -18.07 -1.90
N VAL A 446 4.85 -17.05 -2.43
CA VAL A 446 5.26 -15.87 -1.64
C VAL A 446 4.03 -15.03 -1.32
N GLY A 447 3.83 -14.71 -0.04
CA GLY A 447 2.68 -13.96 0.45
C GLY A 447 3.07 -12.85 1.42
N ASP A 448 2.07 -12.11 1.89
CA ASP A 448 2.18 -10.98 2.82
C ASP A 448 2.96 -9.78 2.25
N PHE A 449 2.34 -9.09 1.32
CA PHE A 449 2.87 -7.90 0.66
C PHE A 449 2.63 -6.60 1.45
N GLY A 450 2.20 -6.67 2.70
CA GLY A 450 1.86 -5.50 3.53
C GLY A 450 3.03 -4.54 3.80
N LEU A 451 4.26 -4.96 3.54
CA LEU A 451 5.46 -4.12 3.62
C LEU A 451 6.05 -3.78 2.24
N ALA A 452 5.52 -4.32 1.15
CA ALA A 452 6.09 -4.17 -0.18
C ALA A 452 6.19 -2.69 -0.62
N LYS A 453 7.13 -2.41 -1.52
CA LYS A 453 7.32 -1.08 -2.12
C LYS A 453 7.58 -1.21 -3.61
N LEU A 454 6.97 -0.30 -4.34
CA LEU A 454 7.26 -0.11 -5.76
C LEU A 454 8.56 0.66 -5.92
N LEU A 455 9.41 0.21 -6.81
CA LEU A 455 10.69 0.83 -7.14
C LEU A 455 10.75 1.05 -8.66
N ASP A 456 10.85 2.29 -9.06
CA ASP A 456 11.04 2.64 -10.48
C ASP A 456 12.36 2.04 -10.99
N HIS A 457 12.40 1.63 -12.25
CA HIS A 457 13.62 1.09 -12.87
C HIS A 457 14.80 2.07 -12.91
N ARG A 458 14.53 3.37 -12.77
CA ARG A 458 15.55 4.43 -12.71
C ARG A 458 16.17 4.57 -11.34
N ASP A 459 15.48 4.09 -10.31
CA ASP A 459 15.92 4.20 -8.93
C ASP A 459 16.70 2.95 -8.52
N SER A 460 17.77 3.16 -7.76
CA SER A 460 18.56 2.06 -7.18
C SER A 460 17.97 1.54 -5.87
N HIS A 461 17.18 2.35 -5.17
CA HIS A 461 16.59 2.02 -3.88
C HIS A 461 15.44 2.98 -3.51
N VAL A 462 14.62 2.57 -2.54
CA VAL A 462 13.61 3.40 -1.89
C VAL A 462 14.04 3.66 -0.44
N THR A 463 14.10 4.93 -0.03
CA THR A 463 14.34 5.28 1.38
C THR A 463 13.03 5.24 2.15
N THR A 464 12.99 4.47 3.23
CA THR A 464 11.76 4.26 4.02
C THR A 464 12.09 3.88 5.46
N ALA A 465 11.12 4.03 6.36
CA ALA A 465 11.28 3.52 7.72
C ALA A 465 11.61 2.02 7.69
N VAL A 466 12.60 1.64 8.50
CA VAL A 466 13.04 0.24 8.61
C VAL A 466 11.91 -0.59 9.21
N ARG A 467 11.43 -1.55 8.43
CA ARG A 467 10.39 -2.50 8.84
C ARG A 467 10.73 -3.88 8.30
N GLY A 468 10.35 -4.91 9.02
CA GLY A 468 10.60 -6.29 8.63
C GLY A 468 10.82 -7.19 9.83
N THR A 469 11.34 -8.37 9.60
CA THR A 469 11.58 -9.38 10.64
C THR A 469 13.04 -9.38 11.04
N ALA A 470 13.31 -9.18 12.32
CA ALA A 470 14.69 -9.23 12.85
C ALA A 470 15.39 -10.52 12.43
N GLY A 471 16.65 -10.42 12.01
CA GLY A 471 17.43 -11.51 11.44
C GLY A 471 17.27 -11.72 9.93
N HIS A 472 16.25 -11.11 9.29
CA HIS A 472 16.05 -11.12 7.83
C HIS A 472 16.29 -9.74 7.18
N ILE A 473 16.41 -8.68 8.00
CA ILE A 473 16.65 -7.33 7.54
C ILE A 473 18.11 -7.21 7.09
N ALA A 474 18.33 -6.74 5.87
CA ALA A 474 19.66 -6.53 5.34
C ALA A 474 20.40 -5.39 6.09
N PRO A 475 21.73 -5.51 6.33
CA PRO A 475 22.47 -4.54 7.14
C PRO A 475 22.42 -3.11 6.61
N GLU A 476 22.51 -2.91 5.29
CA GLU A 476 22.38 -1.58 4.68
C GLU A 476 20.98 -0.98 4.90
N TYR A 477 19.94 -1.81 4.83
CA TYR A 477 18.58 -1.34 5.07
C TYR A 477 18.37 -0.96 6.54
N LEU A 478 18.95 -1.76 7.46
CA LEU A 478 18.90 -1.47 8.89
C LEU A 478 19.59 -0.15 9.23
N SER A 479 20.74 0.14 8.61
CA SER A 479 21.56 1.31 8.92
C SER A 479 21.13 2.60 8.20
N THR A 480 20.60 2.50 6.99
CA THR A 480 20.33 3.67 6.13
C THR A 480 18.85 3.89 5.81
N GLY A 481 17.99 2.90 6.06
CA GLY A 481 16.60 2.93 5.59
C GLY A 481 16.45 2.73 4.08
N GLN A 482 17.54 2.45 3.35
CA GLN A 482 17.51 2.23 1.90
C GLN A 482 17.20 0.77 1.57
N SER A 483 16.07 0.56 0.92
CA SER A 483 15.59 -0.75 0.49
C SER A 483 15.67 -0.90 -1.02
N SER A 484 16.17 -2.04 -1.50
CA SER A 484 16.29 -2.38 -2.91
C SER A 484 15.99 -3.86 -3.13
N GLU A 485 16.04 -4.35 -4.37
CA GLU A 485 15.98 -5.78 -4.64
C GLU A 485 17.04 -6.58 -3.87
N LYS A 486 18.19 -5.94 -3.53
CA LYS A 486 19.26 -6.59 -2.78
C LYS A 486 18.90 -6.84 -1.30
N THR A 487 17.93 -6.11 -0.75
CA THR A 487 17.40 -6.40 0.59
C THR A 487 16.58 -7.68 0.60
N ASP A 488 15.79 -7.95 -0.44
CA ASP A 488 15.05 -9.22 -0.59
C ASP A 488 15.98 -10.40 -0.85
N VAL A 489 17.06 -10.19 -1.64
CA VAL A 489 18.10 -11.20 -1.86
C VAL A 489 18.76 -11.61 -0.52
N PHE A 490 19.03 -10.65 0.37
CA PHE A 490 19.53 -10.95 1.71
C PHE A 490 18.53 -11.79 2.50
N GLY A 491 17.27 -11.37 2.57
CA GLY A 491 16.20 -12.12 3.25
C GLY A 491 16.03 -13.52 2.67
N PHE A 492 16.14 -13.68 1.35
CA PHE A 492 16.12 -14.97 0.69
C PHE A 492 17.30 -15.87 1.10
N GLY A 493 18.51 -15.30 1.21
CA GLY A 493 19.67 -16.03 1.73
C GLY A 493 19.44 -16.58 3.15
N ILE A 494 18.84 -15.77 4.03
CA ILE A 494 18.45 -16.21 5.37
C ILE A 494 17.38 -17.32 5.31
N LEU A 495 16.39 -17.20 4.43
CA LEU A 495 15.37 -18.24 4.19
C LEU A 495 16.00 -19.57 3.76
N LEU A 496 17.01 -19.55 2.89
CA LEU A 496 17.75 -20.77 2.52
C LEU A 496 18.38 -21.43 3.75
N LEU A 497 18.97 -20.64 4.65
CA LEU A 497 19.52 -21.15 5.89
C LEU A 497 18.43 -21.71 6.84
N GLU A 498 17.25 -21.10 6.90
CA GLU A 498 16.10 -21.65 7.63
C GLU A 498 15.65 -23.01 7.05
N LEU A 499 15.64 -23.15 5.71
CA LEU A 499 15.29 -24.41 5.04
C LEU A 499 16.32 -25.52 5.30
N ILE A 500 17.61 -25.18 5.40
CA ILE A 500 18.69 -26.14 5.68
C ILE A 500 18.65 -26.59 7.14
N THR A 501 18.54 -25.63 8.07
CA THR A 501 18.75 -25.87 9.50
C THR A 501 17.47 -26.22 10.26
N GLY A 502 16.30 -25.92 9.72
CA GLY A 502 15.01 -25.99 10.42
C GLY A 502 14.84 -24.92 11.52
N GLN A 503 15.85 -24.09 11.77
CA GLN A 503 15.89 -23.12 12.89
C GLN A 503 15.41 -21.74 12.45
N LYS A 504 15.09 -20.89 13.43
CA LYS A 504 14.81 -19.46 13.19
C LYS A 504 16.09 -18.68 13.02
N ALA A 505 16.05 -17.62 12.19
CA ALA A 505 17.18 -16.71 11.97
C ALA A 505 17.76 -16.13 13.26
N LEU A 506 16.90 -15.83 14.23
CA LEU A 506 17.24 -15.42 15.59
C LEU A 506 16.65 -16.42 16.59
N ASP A 507 17.37 -17.45 16.96
CA ASP A 507 16.98 -18.37 18.03
C ASP A 507 17.74 -18.02 19.31
N PHE A 508 17.14 -17.19 20.16
CA PHE A 508 17.74 -16.67 21.40
C PHE A 508 17.74 -17.66 22.56
N GLY A 509 17.64 -18.94 22.29
CA GLY A 509 17.82 -19.75 23.43
C GLY A 509 17.10 -21.08 23.48
N ARG A 510 17.79 -22.10 23.17
CA ARG A 510 17.66 -23.41 23.88
C ARG A 510 18.76 -24.41 23.55
N ALA A 511 19.66 -24.13 22.65
CA ALA A 511 20.79 -25.06 22.41
C ALA A 511 22.09 -24.44 22.95
N ALA A 512 22.45 -24.89 24.14
CA ALA A 512 23.81 -24.89 24.73
C ALA A 512 24.73 -23.71 24.32
N ASN A 513 24.79 -22.68 25.15
CA ASN A 513 25.93 -21.75 25.29
C ASN A 513 26.38 -20.89 24.08
N GLN A 514 25.62 -20.78 23.02
CA GLN A 514 25.95 -19.86 21.94
C GLN A 514 24.78 -18.91 21.68
N LYS A 515 24.81 -17.74 22.34
CA LYS A 515 24.06 -16.57 21.94
C LYS A 515 24.63 -16.10 20.61
N GLY A 516 23.89 -16.18 19.51
CA GLY A 516 24.37 -15.75 18.19
C GLY A 516 23.34 -15.81 17.11
N VAL A 517 23.56 -15.03 16.06
CA VAL A 517 22.76 -15.01 14.84
C VAL A 517 23.10 -16.24 14.00
N MET A 518 22.10 -16.91 13.44
CA MET A 518 22.26 -18.12 12.61
C MET A 518 23.28 -17.91 11.49
N LEU A 519 23.30 -16.76 10.84
CA LEU A 519 24.22 -16.44 9.74
C LEU A 519 25.70 -16.55 10.17
N ASP A 520 26.06 -16.00 11.34
CA ASP A 520 27.45 -16.03 11.82
C ASP A 520 27.87 -17.44 12.21
N TRP A 521 26.94 -18.23 12.76
CA TRP A 521 27.19 -19.65 13.07
C TRP A 521 27.41 -20.47 11.79
N VAL A 522 26.58 -20.26 10.73
CA VAL A 522 26.76 -20.95 9.44
C VAL A 522 28.10 -20.59 8.80
N LYS A 523 28.48 -19.29 8.80
CA LYS A 523 29.77 -18.84 8.26
C LYS A 523 30.94 -19.58 8.95
N LYS A 524 30.88 -19.70 10.27
CA LYS A 524 31.90 -20.40 11.04
C LYS A 524 31.95 -21.88 10.67
N LEU A 525 30.83 -22.60 10.66
CA LEU A 525 30.80 -24.03 10.31
C LEU A 525 31.22 -24.30 8.86
N HIS A 526 30.92 -23.40 7.95
CA HIS A 526 31.40 -23.47 6.56
C HIS A 526 32.92 -23.34 6.49
N GLN A 527 33.51 -22.38 7.23
CA GLN A 527 34.97 -22.20 7.31
C GLN A 527 35.66 -23.39 7.94
N ASP A 528 35.02 -24.02 8.94
CA ASP A 528 35.55 -25.23 9.63
C ASP A 528 35.35 -26.53 8.82
N GLY A 529 34.68 -26.51 7.66
CA GLY A 529 34.35 -27.70 6.86
C GLY A 529 33.32 -28.64 7.51
N LYS A 530 32.51 -28.14 8.48
CA LYS A 530 31.61 -28.95 9.30
C LYS A 530 30.13 -28.75 8.90
N LEU A 531 29.84 -28.73 7.61
CA LEU A 531 28.47 -28.43 7.08
C LEU A 531 27.41 -29.44 7.54
N SER A 532 27.78 -30.70 7.78
CA SER A 532 26.83 -31.71 8.26
C SER A 532 26.18 -31.35 9.61
N LEU A 533 26.80 -30.48 10.42
CA LEU A 533 26.25 -30.02 11.69
C LEU A 533 25.15 -28.96 11.52
N LEU A 534 25.01 -28.39 10.31
CA LEU A 534 23.98 -27.41 9.99
C LEU A 534 22.61 -28.04 9.74
N VAL A 535 22.61 -29.29 9.28
CA VAL A 535 21.43 -29.94 8.72
C VAL A 535 20.40 -30.22 9.81
N ASP A 536 19.14 -29.90 9.50
CA ASP A 536 18.00 -30.20 10.34
C ASP A 536 17.93 -31.70 10.70
N LYS A 537 17.80 -31.96 11.99
CA LYS A 537 17.70 -33.33 12.54
C LYS A 537 16.51 -34.11 12.00
N ASP A 538 15.44 -33.42 11.62
CA ASP A 538 14.22 -34.03 11.09
C ASP A 538 14.43 -34.65 9.69
N LEU A 539 15.48 -34.27 8.98
CA LEU A 539 15.90 -34.91 7.73
C LEU A 539 16.53 -36.29 7.92
N LYS A 540 16.93 -36.65 9.17
CA LYS A 540 17.48 -37.99 9.52
C LYS A 540 18.60 -38.47 8.59
N GLY A 541 19.40 -37.53 8.06
CA GLY A 541 20.49 -37.83 7.14
C GLY A 541 20.08 -38.04 5.69
N ASN A 542 18.79 -37.91 5.35
CA ASN A 542 18.28 -38.02 3.98
C ASN A 542 18.40 -36.68 3.24
N PHE A 543 19.60 -36.36 2.79
CA PHE A 543 19.91 -35.17 1.99
C PHE A 543 21.12 -35.45 1.09
N ASP A 544 21.20 -34.74 -0.03
CA ASP A 544 22.37 -34.75 -0.89
C ASP A 544 23.43 -33.77 -0.36
N ARG A 545 24.67 -34.25 -0.20
CA ARG A 545 25.77 -33.43 0.35
C ARG A 545 26.24 -32.35 -0.62
N ILE A 546 26.22 -32.64 -1.91
CA ILE A 546 26.64 -31.69 -2.95
C ILE A 546 25.61 -30.57 -3.02
N GLU A 547 24.33 -30.91 -3.10
CA GLU A 547 23.25 -29.92 -3.08
C GLU A 547 23.20 -29.08 -1.80
N LEU A 548 23.53 -29.69 -0.65
CA LEU A 548 23.66 -28.98 0.61
C LEU A 548 24.76 -27.92 0.54
N GLU A 549 25.95 -28.29 0.05
CA GLU A 549 27.07 -27.36 -0.08
C GLU A 549 26.75 -26.23 -1.03
N GLU A 550 26.20 -26.54 -2.21
CA GLU A 550 25.74 -25.56 -3.20
C GLU A 550 24.70 -24.59 -2.58
N MET A 551 23.71 -25.10 -1.89
CA MET A 551 22.67 -24.29 -1.27
C MET A 551 23.22 -23.38 -0.16
N VAL A 552 24.20 -23.85 0.63
CA VAL A 552 24.91 -23.03 1.61
C VAL A 552 25.73 -21.93 0.92
N GLN A 553 26.47 -22.25 -0.15
CA GLN A 553 27.24 -21.28 -0.90
C GLN A 553 26.35 -20.20 -1.50
N VAL A 554 25.21 -20.56 -2.09
CA VAL A 554 24.22 -19.60 -2.60
C VAL A 554 23.70 -18.70 -1.48
N ALA A 555 23.36 -19.27 -0.31
CA ALA A 555 22.91 -18.51 0.84
C ALA A 555 23.96 -17.49 1.31
N LEU A 556 25.24 -17.89 1.33
CA LEU A 556 26.35 -17.01 1.72
C LEU A 556 26.63 -15.92 0.68
N LEU A 557 26.42 -16.18 -0.62
CA LEU A 557 26.47 -15.15 -1.66
C LEU A 557 25.33 -14.14 -1.50
N CYS A 558 24.12 -14.60 -1.23
CA CYS A 558 22.96 -13.74 -0.99
C CYS A 558 23.12 -12.86 0.25
N THR A 559 23.83 -13.34 1.27
CA THR A 559 24.00 -12.64 2.57
C THR A 559 25.33 -11.88 2.68
N GLN A 560 25.95 -11.52 1.55
CA GLN A 560 27.11 -10.63 1.54
C GLN A 560 26.77 -9.28 2.18
N PHE A 561 27.73 -8.72 2.94
CA PHE A 561 27.52 -7.46 3.65
C PHE A 561 27.22 -6.32 2.66
N ASN A 562 28.09 -6.16 1.64
CA ASN A 562 27.89 -5.18 0.58
C ASN A 562 26.79 -5.65 -0.38
N PRO A 563 25.69 -4.88 -0.53
CA PRO A 563 24.59 -5.24 -1.43
C PRO A 563 25.00 -5.39 -2.91
N LEU A 564 26.03 -4.68 -3.35
CA LEU A 564 26.56 -4.78 -4.73
C LEU A 564 27.21 -6.15 -5.02
N HIS A 565 27.69 -6.84 -4.01
CA HIS A 565 28.28 -8.18 -4.14
C HIS A 565 27.24 -9.30 -4.13
N ARG A 566 25.99 -9.01 -3.76
CA ARG A 566 24.92 -10.00 -3.82
C ARG A 566 24.46 -10.21 -5.26
N PRO A 567 24.18 -11.45 -5.66
CA PRO A 567 23.68 -11.75 -7.00
C PRO A 567 22.29 -11.12 -7.22
N ARG A 568 21.81 -11.08 -8.48
CA ARG A 568 20.41 -10.85 -8.81
C ARG A 568 19.61 -12.12 -8.57
N MET A 569 18.29 -12.03 -8.41
CA MET A 569 17.47 -13.22 -8.18
C MET A 569 17.48 -14.19 -9.37
N SER A 570 17.59 -13.71 -10.60
CA SER A 570 17.79 -14.57 -11.78
C SER A 570 19.11 -15.36 -11.75
N GLU A 571 20.21 -14.77 -11.26
CA GLU A 571 21.47 -15.47 -11.03
C GLU A 571 21.34 -16.50 -9.89
N VAL A 572 20.64 -16.13 -8.81
CA VAL A 572 20.35 -17.03 -7.68
C VAL A 572 19.56 -18.25 -8.15
N LEU A 573 18.53 -18.05 -8.98
CA LEU A 573 17.72 -19.13 -9.53
C LEU A 573 18.57 -20.10 -10.35
N ARG A 574 19.42 -19.58 -11.27
CA ARG A 574 20.32 -20.39 -12.07
C ARG A 574 21.29 -21.20 -11.21
N MET A 575 21.89 -20.59 -10.20
CA MET A 575 22.80 -21.27 -9.26
C MET A 575 22.11 -22.41 -8.51
N LEU A 576 20.85 -22.23 -8.08
CA LEU A 576 20.06 -23.28 -7.45
C LEU A 576 19.63 -24.39 -8.41
N GLU A 577 19.57 -24.11 -9.72
CA GLU A 577 19.32 -25.07 -10.80
C GLU A 577 20.62 -25.77 -11.28
N GLY A 578 21.79 -25.40 -10.67
CA GLY A 578 23.08 -26.05 -10.94
C GLY A 578 23.97 -25.34 -11.96
N ASP A 579 23.65 -24.07 -12.32
CA ASP A 579 24.42 -23.32 -13.32
C ASP A 579 25.07 -22.04 -12.76
N GLY A 580 26.36 -21.85 -13.04
CA GLY A 580 27.11 -20.62 -12.73
C GLY A 580 27.51 -20.39 -11.27
N LEU A 581 27.31 -21.36 -10.38
CA LEU A 581 27.67 -21.23 -8.96
C LEU A 581 29.19 -21.17 -8.74
N ALA A 582 29.96 -22.06 -9.38
CA ALA A 582 31.40 -22.15 -9.18
C ALA A 582 32.12 -20.84 -9.53
N GLU A 583 31.80 -20.27 -10.70
CA GLU A 583 32.37 -19.00 -11.17
C GLU A 583 32.05 -17.83 -10.21
N LYS A 584 30.79 -17.73 -9.77
CA LYS A 584 30.34 -16.67 -8.87
C LYS A 584 30.95 -16.81 -7.47
N TRP A 585 31.12 -18.07 -7.01
CA TRP A 585 31.74 -18.35 -5.74
C TRP A 585 33.22 -17.99 -5.74
N GLU A 586 33.99 -18.43 -6.75
CA GLU A 586 35.42 -18.08 -6.90
C GLU A 586 35.62 -16.57 -6.99
N ALA A 587 34.81 -15.87 -7.80
CA ALA A 587 34.87 -14.42 -7.89
C ALA A 587 34.65 -13.75 -6.52
N SER A 588 33.74 -14.27 -5.69
CA SER A 588 33.48 -13.76 -4.34
C SER A 588 34.64 -13.98 -3.37
N GLN A 589 35.41 -15.06 -3.53
CA GLN A 589 36.58 -15.34 -2.69
C GLN A 589 37.79 -14.46 -3.09
N MET A 590 37.95 -14.14 -4.38
CA MET A 590 39.02 -13.23 -4.85
C MET A 590 38.86 -11.81 -4.27
N ILE A 591 37.62 -11.34 -4.05
CA ILE A 591 37.34 -10.05 -3.43
C ILE A 591 37.78 -10.02 -1.96
N LYS A 592 37.76 -11.18 -1.26
CA LYS A 592 38.12 -11.32 0.16
C LYS A 592 39.61 -11.40 0.41
N THR A 593 40.45 -11.63 -0.63
CA THR A 593 41.91 -11.66 -0.49
C THR A 593 42.50 -10.32 -0.98
N PRO A 594 42.72 -9.32 -0.13
CA PRO A 594 43.52 -8.17 -0.49
C PRO A 594 44.98 -8.67 -0.63
N LYS A 595 45.60 -8.39 -1.78
CA LYS A 595 47.05 -8.45 -1.88
C LYS A 595 47.65 -7.58 -0.76
N LEU A 596 48.35 -8.22 0.17
CA LEU A 596 49.05 -7.59 1.27
C LEU A 596 49.85 -6.37 0.78
N ARG A 597 49.37 -5.16 1.10
CA ARG A 597 50.21 -4.03 1.41
C ARG A 597 49.82 -3.58 2.80
N SER A 598 50.78 -3.79 3.69
CA SER A 598 50.77 -3.43 5.09
C SER A 598 50.29 -2.01 5.34
N CYS A 599 49.23 -1.84 6.11
CA CYS A 599 49.05 -0.78 7.09
C CYS A 599 48.17 -1.34 8.19
N ASP A 600 48.68 -1.37 9.40
CA ASP A 600 48.02 -1.78 10.61
C ASP A 600 46.74 -0.96 10.84
N ASN A 601 45.62 -1.63 10.86
CA ASN A 601 44.44 -1.24 11.60
C ASN A 601 43.69 -2.52 12.00
N ASP A 602 43.97 -2.95 13.23
CA ASP A 602 43.30 -4.05 13.92
C ASP A 602 41.85 -3.70 14.27
N ASN A 603 40.97 -3.68 13.27
CA ASN A 603 39.56 -3.80 13.53
C ASN A 603 39.11 -5.22 13.17
N PRO A 604 38.52 -5.98 14.14
CA PRO A 604 37.99 -7.30 13.87
C PRO A 604 36.90 -7.20 12.79
N PRO A 605 36.75 -8.25 11.96
CA PRO A 605 35.69 -8.24 10.93
C PRO A 605 34.32 -8.05 11.58
N GLN A 606 33.60 -7.01 11.20
CA GLN A 606 32.26 -6.70 11.69
C GLN A 606 31.31 -7.89 11.49
N ARG A 607 30.67 -8.32 12.58
CA ARG A 607 29.70 -9.40 12.59
C ARG A 607 28.30 -8.83 12.39
N TYR A 608 27.41 -9.62 11.79
CA TYR A 608 26.01 -9.20 11.63
C TYR A 608 25.31 -9.00 12.98
N SER A 609 25.71 -9.77 14.00
CA SER A 609 25.26 -9.59 15.39
C SER A 609 25.52 -8.19 15.95
N ASP A 610 26.66 -7.59 15.59
CA ASP A 610 27.06 -6.28 16.12
C ASP A 610 26.09 -5.17 15.65
N PHE A 611 25.58 -5.27 14.42
CA PHE A 611 24.57 -4.35 13.90
C PHE A 611 23.20 -4.50 14.56
N ILE A 612 22.84 -5.70 14.95
CA ILE A 612 21.55 -5.94 15.62
C ILE A 612 21.59 -5.40 17.06
N GLU A 613 22.71 -5.53 17.77
CA GLU A 613 22.85 -5.06 19.15
C GLU A 613 22.93 -3.54 19.26
N GLU A 614 23.54 -2.85 18.29
CA GLU A 614 23.67 -1.39 18.27
C GLU A 614 22.39 -0.64 17.82
N SER A 615 21.44 -1.33 17.18
CA SER A 615 20.30 -0.69 16.57
C SER A 615 19.07 -0.68 17.47
N SER A 616 18.71 0.48 18.01
CA SER A 616 17.45 0.69 18.74
C SER A 616 16.20 0.40 17.88
N LEU A 617 16.34 0.35 16.55
CA LEU A 617 15.29 0.03 15.58
C LEU A 617 14.91 -1.46 15.57
N VAL A 618 15.74 -2.34 16.15
CA VAL A 618 15.46 -3.78 16.25
C VAL A 618 14.26 -4.05 17.15
N LEU A 619 14.01 -3.23 18.15
CA LEU A 619 12.84 -3.38 19.04
C LEU A 619 11.52 -3.26 18.25
N GLU A 620 11.39 -2.29 17.35
CA GLU A 620 10.21 -2.13 16.51
C GLU A 620 10.06 -3.27 15.49
N ALA A 621 11.18 -3.75 14.93
CA ALA A 621 11.20 -4.91 14.04
C ALA A 621 10.86 -6.23 14.76
N MET A 622 11.25 -6.39 16.03
CA MET A 622 10.91 -7.58 16.84
C MET A 622 9.43 -7.68 17.17
N GLU A 623 8.75 -6.56 17.43
CA GLU A 623 7.30 -6.55 17.69
C GLU A 623 6.47 -7.01 16.46
N LEU A 624 7.01 -6.85 15.25
CA LEU A 624 6.37 -7.28 14.01
C LEU A 624 6.58 -8.77 13.69
N SER A 625 7.47 -9.45 14.39
CA SER A 625 7.95 -10.81 14.05
C SER A 625 7.15 -11.96 14.69
N GLY A 626 5.99 -11.71 15.27
CA GLY A 626 5.12 -12.77 15.80
C GLY A 626 4.76 -13.84 14.75
N PRO A 627 4.47 -15.08 15.16
CA PRO A 627 4.09 -16.14 14.22
C PRO A 627 2.84 -15.74 13.45
N ARG A 628 2.88 -15.87 12.13
CA ARG A 628 1.78 -15.58 11.20
C ARG A 628 1.13 -16.83 10.68
#